data_9b84151dfd252338daed8bc274967a2a
#
_entry.id   9b84151dfd252338daed8bc274967a2a
#
_cell.length_a   1.000
_cell.length_b   1.000
_cell.length_c   1.000
_cell.angle_alpha   90.00
_cell.angle_beta   90.00
_cell.angle_gamma   90.00
#
_symmetry.space_group_name_H-M   'P 1'
#
loop_
_entity.id
_entity.type
_entity.pdbx_description
1 polymer ?
#
loop_
_entity_poly.entity_id
_entity_poly.type
_entity_poly.pdbx_seq_one_letter_code
_entity_poly.pdbx_strand_id
1 'polypeptide(L)'
;LKPEHFAELADCEWVVAIKESCGDIRRITDLRLALGDRFQLFLGVDDLAFEGLALGCDGLLAGVGCTFPRETVALYDLMKAGQYEEALKLYQWMTPLLHLDVSNKLVQNLKLVDLLAGTGTEHMRRPRLPVIGEERAFIERIVKKALETRPSKYQSVS
;
A
#
# COMPACT_ATOMS: atom_id res chain seq x y z
N LEU A 1 9.10 -12.12 -12.78
CA LEU A 1 9.12 -13.57 -12.50
C LEU A 1 7.71 -14.14 -12.64
N LYS A 2 7.59 -15.38 -13.10
CA LYS A 2 6.32 -16.11 -13.13
C LYS A 2 6.16 -16.94 -11.85
N PRO A 3 4.93 -17.38 -11.48
CA PRO A 3 4.71 -18.18 -10.26
C PRO A 3 5.62 -19.42 -10.18
N GLU A 4 5.81 -20.14 -11.27
CA GLU A 4 6.68 -21.34 -11.33
C GLU A 4 8.14 -21.07 -10.97
N HIS A 5 8.67 -19.86 -11.23
CA HIS A 5 10.04 -19.51 -10.83
C HIS A 5 10.23 -19.44 -9.32
N PHE A 6 9.16 -19.15 -8.58
CA PHE A 6 9.22 -19.17 -7.12
C PHE A 6 9.21 -20.60 -6.55
N ALA A 7 8.70 -21.57 -7.31
CA ALA A 7 8.76 -22.99 -6.92
C ALA A 7 10.22 -23.49 -6.80
N GLU A 8 11.13 -22.94 -7.61
CA GLU A 8 12.57 -23.23 -7.53
C GLU A 8 13.22 -22.80 -6.19
N LEU A 9 12.55 -21.91 -5.46
CA LEU A 9 12.99 -21.43 -4.14
C LEU A 9 12.31 -22.17 -2.99
N ALA A 10 11.42 -23.14 -3.27
CA ALA A 10 10.62 -23.80 -2.25
C ALA A 10 11.47 -24.57 -1.21
N ASP A 11 12.62 -25.10 -1.62
CA ASP A 11 13.54 -25.83 -0.74
C ASP A 11 14.46 -24.90 0.08
N CYS A 12 14.46 -23.59 -0.21
CA CYS A 12 15.25 -22.62 0.54
C CYS A 12 14.51 -22.17 1.79
N GLU A 13 14.89 -22.65 2.96
CA GLU A 13 14.27 -22.33 4.25
C GLU A 13 14.31 -20.84 4.63
N TRP A 14 15.27 -20.08 4.08
CA TRP A 14 15.44 -18.66 4.32
C TRP A 14 14.47 -17.76 3.53
N VAL A 15 13.89 -18.29 2.44
CA VAL A 15 12.89 -17.56 1.66
C VAL A 15 11.52 -17.94 2.19
N VAL A 16 10.93 -17.07 3.00
CA VAL A 16 9.66 -17.34 3.71
C VAL A 16 8.47 -16.57 3.15
N ALA A 17 8.71 -15.54 2.36
CA ALA A 17 7.66 -14.66 1.86
C ALA A 17 7.94 -14.15 0.45
N ILE A 18 6.88 -13.77 -0.25
CA ILE A 18 6.92 -13.13 -1.56
C ILE A 18 6.17 -11.79 -1.44
N LYS A 19 6.81 -10.69 -1.88
CA LYS A 19 6.13 -9.42 -2.11
C LYS A 19 5.71 -9.33 -3.57
N GLU A 20 4.39 -9.27 -3.82
CA GLU A 20 3.84 -9.11 -5.16
C GLU A 20 3.52 -7.65 -5.47
N SER A 21 4.18 -7.08 -6.46
CA SER A 21 4.08 -5.66 -6.82
C SER A 21 3.96 -5.42 -8.32
N CYS A 22 3.49 -6.42 -9.10
CA CYS A 22 3.40 -6.25 -10.55
C CYS A 22 2.14 -5.48 -11.01
N GLY A 23 1.18 -5.24 -10.11
CA GLY A 23 -0.07 -4.54 -10.42
C GLY A 23 -1.17 -5.42 -11.04
N ASP A 24 -0.90 -6.71 -11.25
CA ASP A 24 -1.93 -7.67 -11.69
C ASP A 24 -2.42 -8.49 -10.49
N ILE A 25 -3.59 -8.16 -9.99
CA ILE A 25 -4.15 -8.79 -8.78
C ILE A 25 -4.40 -10.30 -8.92
N ARG A 26 -4.58 -10.79 -10.15
CA ARG A 26 -4.76 -12.23 -10.43
C ARG A 26 -3.57 -13.05 -9.98
N ARG A 27 -2.38 -12.46 -9.95
CA ARG A 27 -1.14 -13.14 -9.54
C ARG A 27 -1.16 -13.62 -8.09
N ILE A 28 -1.96 -13.01 -7.22
CA ILE A 28 -2.13 -13.52 -5.86
C ILE A 28 -2.75 -14.91 -5.89
N THR A 29 -3.81 -15.10 -6.68
CA THR A 29 -4.44 -16.41 -6.88
C THR A 29 -3.49 -17.39 -7.58
N ASP A 30 -2.78 -16.94 -8.64
CA ASP A 30 -1.85 -17.79 -9.38
C ASP A 30 -0.70 -18.29 -8.49
N LEU A 31 -0.13 -17.41 -7.65
CA LEU A 31 0.90 -17.78 -6.68
C LEU A 31 0.38 -18.79 -5.66
N ARG A 32 -0.82 -18.57 -5.12
CA ARG A 32 -1.42 -19.49 -4.15
C ARG A 32 -1.70 -20.85 -4.76
N LEU A 33 -2.20 -20.91 -6.01
CA LEU A 33 -2.43 -22.16 -6.74
C LEU A 33 -1.12 -22.92 -7.05
N ALA A 34 -0.07 -22.20 -7.41
CA ALA A 34 1.22 -22.82 -7.77
C ALA A 34 2.04 -23.29 -6.55
N LEU A 35 1.94 -22.57 -5.42
CA LEU A 35 2.86 -22.72 -4.29
C LEU A 35 2.18 -23.14 -2.98
N GLY A 36 0.83 -23.21 -2.96
CA GLY A 36 0.08 -23.48 -1.73
C GLY A 36 0.42 -22.44 -0.65
N ASP A 37 0.64 -22.92 0.56
CA ASP A 37 0.98 -22.11 1.74
C ASP A 37 2.50 -22.05 2.03
N ARG A 38 3.34 -22.45 1.05
CA ARG A 38 4.79 -22.48 1.25
C ARG A 38 5.37 -21.11 1.57
N PHE A 39 4.81 -20.05 1.00
CA PHE A 39 5.26 -18.68 1.21
C PHE A 39 4.13 -17.80 1.74
N GLN A 40 4.46 -16.89 2.64
CA GLN A 40 3.57 -15.77 2.95
C GLN A 40 3.52 -14.81 1.75
N LEU A 41 2.31 -14.39 1.36
CA LEU A 41 2.10 -13.47 0.25
C LEU A 41 1.82 -12.06 0.77
N PHE A 42 2.72 -11.13 0.52
CA PHE A 42 2.54 -9.72 0.84
C PHE A 42 2.21 -8.93 -0.44
N LEU A 43 1.12 -8.20 -0.40
CA LEU A 43 0.81 -7.26 -1.47
C LEU A 43 1.67 -6.00 -1.31
N GLY A 44 2.26 -5.55 -2.42
CA GLY A 44 3.15 -4.40 -2.46
C GLY A 44 2.69 -3.31 -3.42
N VAL A 45 1.40 -3.31 -3.79
CA VAL A 45 0.74 -2.25 -4.60
C VAL A 45 -0.39 -1.71 -3.76
N ASP A 46 -0.22 -0.49 -3.26
CA ASP A 46 -1.09 0.06 -2.20
C ASP A 46 -2.55 0.20 -2.62
N ASP A 47 -2.82 0.58 -3.85
CA ASP A 47 -4.18 0.77 -4.36
C ASP A 47 -4.92 -0.52 -4.72
N LEU A 48 -4.29 -1.67 -4.50
CA LEU A 48 -4.91 -3.00 -4.59
C LEU A 48 -5.03 -3.68 -3.21
N ALA A 49 -4.84 -2.91 -2.12
CA ALA A 49 -4.78 -3.47 -0.77
C ALA A 49 -6.05 -4.23 -0.38
N PHE A 50 -7.23 -3.69 -0.70
CA PHE A 50 -8.51 -4.32 -0.40
C PHE A 50 -8.65 -5.65 -1.15
N GLU A 51 -8.42 -5.64 -2.46
CA GLU A 51 -8.53 -6.80 -3.33
C GLU A 51 -7.51 -7.88 -2.96
N GLY A 52 -6.27 -7.49 -2.69
CA GLY A 52 -5.22 -8.44 -2.30
C GLY A 52 -5.52 -9.16 -0.98
N LEU A 53 -6.01 -8.44 0.01
CA LEU A 53 -6.43 -9.03 1.27
C LEU A 53 -7.67 -9.92 1.11
N ALA A 54 -8.62 -9.54 0.24
CA ALA A 54 -9.78 -10.38 -0.09
C ALA A 54 -9.39 -11.68 -0.81
N LEU A 55 -8.32 -11.66 -1.62
CA LEU A 55 -7.77 -12.84 -2.29
C LEU A 55 -6.83 -13.68 -1.41
N GLY A 56 -6.65 -13.31 -0.15
CA GLY A 56 -5.90 -14.10 0.82
C GLY A 56 -4.42 -13.74 0.95
N CYS A 57 -4.02 -12.51 0.64
CA CYS A 57 -2.72 -12.02 1.06
C CYS A 57 -2.58 -12.09 2.59
N ASP A 58 -1.38 -12.47 3.04
CA ASP A 58 -1.07 -12.56 4.46
C ASP A 58 -0.81 -11.18 5.07
N GLY A 59 -0.43 -10.19 4.25
CA GLY A 59 -0.17 -8.83 4.70
C GLY A 59 0.07 -7.84 3.56
N LEU A 60 0.47 -6.63 3.95
CA LEU A 60 0.77 -5.50 3.07
C LEU A 60 2.20 -5.01 3.33
N LEU A 61 2.91 -4.62 2.26
CA LEU A 61 4.15 -3.86 2.33
C LEU A 61 3.93 -2.52 1.64
N ALA A 62 3.24 -1.64 2.36
CA ALA A 62 2.61 -0.43 1.85
C ALA A 62 3.52 0.81 1.95
N GLY A 63 3.55 1.62 0.90
CA GLY A 63 4.24 2.91 0.87
C GLY A 63 3.49 3.99 1.66
N VAL A 64 2.18 4.12 1.44
CA VAL A 64 1.30 5.07 2.15
C VAL A 64 1.18 4.73 3.64
N GLY A 65 1.42 3.48 4.01
CA GLY A 65 1.48 3.04 5.41
C GLY A 65 2.54 3.74 6.26
N CYS A 66 3.56 4.37 5.66
CA CYS A 66 4.52 5.20 6.39
C CYS A 66 3.88 6.47 6.94
N THR A 67 2.94 7.06 6.20
CA THR A 67 2.25 8.31 6.58
C THR A 67 0.95 8.05 7.34
N PHE A 68 0.20 7.01 6.94
CA PHE A 68 -1.10 6.64 7.50
C PHE A 68 -1.08 5.22 8.10
N PRO A 69 -0.20 4.93 9.08
CA PRO A 69 -0.03 3.57 9.62
C PRO A 69 -1.28 3.05 10.32
N ARG A 70 -2.01 3.90 11.05
CA ARG A 70 -3.22 3.50 11.77
C ARG A 70 -4.32 3.03 10.83
N GLU A 71 -4.52 3.75 9.73
CA GLU A 71 -5.50 3.42 8.71
C GLU A 71 -5.11 2.16 7.94
N THR A 72 -3.83 2.01 7.63
CA THR A 72 -3.31 0.82 6.95
C THR A 72 -3.48 -0.43 7.81
N VAL A 73 -3.16 -0.37 9.09
CA VAL A 73 -3.38 -1.47 10.05
C VAL A 73 -4.88 -1.73 10.21
N ALA A 74 -5.69 -0.68 10.35
CA ALA A 74 -7.14 -0.85 10.48
C ALA A 74 -7.78 -1.50 9.25
N LEU A 75 -7.33 -1.15 8.04
CA LEU A 75 -7.78 -1.81 6.82
C LEU A 75 -7.47 -3.32 6.85
N TYR A 76 -6.24 -3.67 7.23
CA TYR A 76 -5.84 -5.06 7.40
C TYR A 76 -6.72 -5.79 8.42
N ASP A 77 -6.89 -5.22 9.61
CA ASP A 77 -7.65 -5.83 10.71
C ASP A 77 -9.13 -6.03 10.34
N LEU A 78 -9.76 -5.02 9.71
CA LEU A 78 -11.14 -5.10 9.22
C LEU A 78 -11.31 -6.23 8.18
N MET A 79 -10.37 -6.33 7.24
CA MET A 79 -10.39 -7.39 6.23
C MET A 79 -10.22 -8.78 6.85
N LYS A 80 -9.28 -8.94 7.80
CA LYS A 80 -9.09 -10.21 8.51
C LYS A 80 -10.28 -10.60 9.40
N ALA A 81 -11.00 -9.61 9.93
CA ALA A 81 -12.22 -9.82 10.71
C ALA A 81 -13.48 -10.05 9.84
N GLY A 82 -13.37 -10.01 8.50
CA GLY A 82 -14.51 -10.15 7.59
C GLY A 82 -15.45 -8.94 7.57
N GLN A 83 -15.03 -7.80 8.09
CA GLN A 83 -15.81 -6.56 8.15
C GLN A 83 -15.66 -5.75 6.85
N TYR A 84 -16.04 -6.37 5.73
CA TYR A 84 -15.78 -5.86 4.38
C TYR A 84 -16.42 -4.51 4.08
N GLU A 85 -17.62 -4.24 4.61
CA GLU A 85 -18.30 -2.96 4.37
C GLU A 85 -17.55 -1.79 5.01
N GLU A 86 -17.04 -1.97 6.23
CA GLU A 86 -16.25 -0.95 6.92
C GLU A 86 -14.87 -0.80 6.31
N ALA A 87 -14.24 -1.93 5.95
CA ALA A 87 -12.98 -1.95 5.24
C ALA A 87 -13.08 -1.19 3.90
N LEU A 88 -14.16 -1.41 3.13
CA LEU A 88 -14.38 -0.74 1.86
C LEU A 88 -14.53 0.79 2.03
N LYS A 89 -15.26 1.24 3.06
CA LYS A 89 -15.38 2.68 3.35
C LYS A 89 -14.02 3.32 3.67
N LEU A 90 -13.23 2.63 4.48
CA LEU A 90 -11.88 3.09 4.82
C LEU A 90 -10.98 3.09 3.57
N TYR A 91 -10.98 2.01 2.81
CA TYR A 91 -10.21 1.88 1.59
C TYR A 91 -10.57 2.97 0.56
N GLN A 92 -11.87 3.24 0.34
CA GLN A 92 -12.33 4.31 -0.55
C GLN A 92 -11.85 5.69 -0.10
N TRP A 93 -11.81 5.95 1.20
CA TRP A 93 -11.22 7.18 1.73
C TRP A 93 -9.71 7.24 1.47
N MET A 94 -8.99 6.12 1.62
CA MET A 94 -7.56 6.05 1.36
C MET A 94 -7.21 6.11 -0.13
N THR A 95 -8.06 5.62 -1.02
CA THR A 95 -7.77 5.39 -2.45
C THR A 95 -7.08 6.56 -3.16
N PRO A 96 -7.49 7.84 -3.01
CA PRO A 96 -6.79 8.95 -3.64
C PRO A 96 -5.33 9.10 -3.20
N LEU A 97 -5.00 8.71 -1.95
CA LEU A 97 -3.63 8.68 -1.44
C LEU A 97 -2.88 7.47 -1.98
N LEU A 98 -3.53 6.29 -2.01
CA LEU A 98 -2.95 5.03 -2.48
C LEU A 98 -2.54 5.12 -3.96
N HIS A 99 -3.32 5.81 -4.79
CA HIS A 99 -2.98 6.06 -6.20
C HIS A 99 -1.70 6.87 -6.39
N LEU A 100 -1.23 7.60 -5.38
CA LEU A 100 0.05 8.32 -5.46
C LEU A 100 1.25 7.37 -5.44
N ASP A 101 1.08 6.16 -4.92
CA ASP A 101 2.10 5.10 -4.89
C ASP A 101 2.26 4.39 -6.25
N VAL A 102 1.26 4.41 -7.13
CA VAL A 102 1.28 3.70 -8.43
C VAL A 102 1.75 4.57 -9.59
N SER A 103 2.70 5.43 -9.37
CA SER A 103 3.28 6.27 -10.42
C SER A 103 4.78 6.03 -10.58
N ASN A 104 5.34 6.47 -11.71
CA ASN A 104 6.79 6.46 -11.90
C ASN A 104 7.53 7.45 -10.98
N LYS A 105 6.79 8.29 -10.24
CA LYS A 105 7.28 9.22 -9.23
C LYS A 105 6.83 8.84 -7.81
N LEU A 106 6.53 7.57 -7.57
CA LEU A 106 6.00 7.12 -6.27
C LEU A 106 6.80 7.66 -5.07
N VAL A 107 8.13 7.58 -5.11
CA VAL A 107 8.98 8.04 -3.98
C VAL A 107 8.84 9.54 -3.75
N GLN A 108 8.81 10.35 -4.83
CA GLN A 108 8.63 11.79 -4.75
C GLN A 108 7.26 12.14 -4.19
N ASN A 109 6.23 11.46 -4.67
CA ASN A 109 4.86 11.67 -4.23
C ASN A 109 4.69 11.33 -2.74
N LEU A 110 5.15 10.16 -2.32
CA LEU A 110 5.04 9.74 -0.92
C LEU A 110 5.85 10.62 0.02
N LYS A 111 7.04 11.07 -0.39
CA LYS A 111 7.82 12.04 0.40
C LYS A 111 7.11 13.39 0.55
N LEU A 112 6.40 13.83 -0.48
CA LEU A 112 5.57 15.04 -0.37
C LEU A 112 4.37 14.80 0.55
N VAL A 113 3.74 13.61 0.48
CA VAL A 113 2.67 13.22 1.42
C VAL A 113 3.16 13.22 2.86
N ASP A 114 4.35 12.66 3.14
CA ASP A 114 4.98 12.66 4.47
C ASP A 114 5.17 14.09 5.00
N LEU A 115 5.69 15.00 4.16
CA LEU A 115 5.86 16.41 4.53
C LEU A 115 4.53 17.07 4.88
N LEU A 116 3.52 16.92 4.01
CA LEU A 116 2.21 17.57 4.17
C LEU A 116 1.42 17.03 5.37
N ALA A 117 1.61 15.76 5.71
CA ALA A 117 1.00 15.13 6.88
C ALA A 117 1.80 15.38 8.18
N GLY A 118 2.97 16.01 8.11
CA GLY A 118 3.81 16.30 9.28
C GLY A 118 4.55 15.08 9.84
N THR A 119 4.68 14.00 9.05
CA THR A 119 5.33 12.74 9.46
C THR A 119 6.75 12.60 8.95
N GLY A 120 7.21 13.50 8.05
CA GLY A 120 8.54 13.41 7.45
C GLY A 120 8.94 14.64 6.64
N THR A 121 9.80 14.44 5.67
CA THR A 121 10.33 15.49 4.79
C THR A 121 10.28 15.07 3.33
N GLU A 122 10.25 16.03 2.41
CA GLU A 122 10.28 15.74 0.97
C GLU A 122 11.71 15.55 0.41
N HIS A 123 12.74 15.52 1.25
CA HIS A 123 14.11 15.35 0.81
C HIS A 123 14.38 13.96 0.25
N MET A 124 15.03 13.93 -0.91
CA MET A 124 15.35 12.70 -1.64
C MET A 124 16.79 12.70 -2.12
N ARG A 125 17.34 11.51 -2.29
CA ARG A 125 18.61 11.35 -2.97
C ARG A 125 18.45 11.56 -4.47
N ARG A 126 19.44 12.23 -5.09
CA ARG A 126 19.56 12.29 -6.55
C ARG A 126 19.65 10.87 -7.13
N PRO A 127 19.13 10.64 -8.35
CA PRO A 127 18.68 11.61 -9.37
C PRO A 127 17.22 12.09 -9.22
N ARG A 128 16.49 11.69 -8.17
CA ARG A 128 15.10 12.12 -7.98
C ARG A 128 15.02 13.60 -7.69
N LEU A 129 14.14 14.29 -8.40
CA LEU A 129 13.88 15.72 -8.23
C LEU A 129 12.57 15.94 -7.48
N PRO A 130 12.43 17.03 -6.72
CA PRO A 130 11.17 17.39 -6.05
C PRO A 130 10.00 17.49 -7.04
N VAL A 131 8.80 17.19 -6.57
CA VAL A 131 7.56 17.46 -7.31
C VAL A 131 7.27 18.96 -7.26
N ILE A 132 7.02 19.59 -8.41
CA ILE A 132 6.80 21.03 -8.55
C ILE A 132 5.59 21.33 -9.43
N GLY A 133 5.14 22.60 -9.44
CA GLY A 133 4.10 23.10 -10.34
C GLY A 133 2.74 22.43 -10.12
N GLU A 134 2.02 22.15 -11.20
CA GLU A 134 0.66 21.61 -11.18
C GLU A 134 0.57 20.22 -10.54
N GLU A 135 1.59 19.39 -10.74
CA GLU A 135 1.67 18.06 -10.12
C GLU A 135 1.75 18.17 -8.59
N ARG A 136 2.57 19.08 -8.07
CA ARG A 136 2.63 19.38 -6.63
C ARG A 136 1.28 19.85 -6.11
N ALA A 137 0.68 20.82 -6.78
CA ALA A 137 -0.63 21.37 -6.40
C ALA A 137 -1.73 20.29 -6.40
N PHE A 138 -1.66 19.32 -7.32
CA PHE A 138 -2.57 18.19 -7.35
C PHE A 138 -2.44 17.31 -6.11
N ILE A 139 -1.21 16.95 -5.73
CA ILE A 139 -0.94 16.13 -4.53
C ILE A 139 -1.35 16.88 -3.26
N GLU A 140 -1.02 18.18 -3.17
CA GLU A 140 -1.41 19.02 -2.03
C GLU A 140 -2.93 19.05 -1.81
N ARG A 141 -3.73 19.12 -2.89
CA ARG A 141 -5.20 19.04 -2.79
C ARG A 141 -5.68 17.69 -2.27
N ILE A 142 -5.09 16.57 -2.75
CA ILE A 142 -5.44 15.23 -2.29
C ILE A 142 -5.16 15.10 -0.80
N VAL A 143 -3.94 15.43 -0.37
CA VAL A 143 -3.52 15.27 1.02
C VAL A 143 -4.33 16.17 1.94
N LYS A 144 -4.53 17.44 1.57
CA LYS A 144 -5.37 18.38 2.33
C LYS A 144 -6.77 17.81 2.53
N LYS A 145 -7.43 17.36 1.45
CA LYS A 145 -8.76 16.76 1.54
C LYS A 145 -8.76 15.53 2.44
N ALA A 146 -7.76 14.65 2.32
CA ALA A 146 -7.66 13.46 3.15
C ALA A 146 -7.53 13.83 4.64
N LEU A 147 -6.68 14.80 4.99
CA LEU A 147 -6.51 15.26 6.38
C LEU A 147 -7.78 15.89 6.94
N GLU A 148 -8.48 16.72 6.15
CA GLU A 148 -9.73 17.36 6.55
C GLU A 148 -10.88 16.36 6.77
N THR A 149 -10.90 15.27 6.01
CA THR A 149 -11.95 14.23 6.04
C THR A 149 -11.52 12.96 6.76
N ARG A 150 -10.36 12.98 7.43
CA ARG A 150 -9.80 11.82 8.13
C ARG A 150 -10.81 11.31 9.17
N PRO A 151 -11.15 10.01 9.15
CA PRO A 151 -12.09 9.47 10.12
C PRO A 151 -11.60 9.71 11.55
N SER A 152 -12.48 10.22 12.42
CA SER A 152 -12.14 10.69 13.77
C SER A 152 -11.42 9.64 14.62
N LYS A 153 -11.77 8.36 14.46
CA LYS A 153 -11.14 7.24 15.18
C LYS A 153 -9.63 7.06 14.87
N TYR A 154 -9.11 7.65 13.79
CA TYR A 154 -7.70 7.59 13.41
C TYR A 154 -6.96 8.92 13.61
N GLN A 155 -7.67 9.98 13.97
CA GLN A 155 -7.03 11.26 14.30
C GLN A 155 -6.19 11.09 15.56
N SER A 156 -5.05 11.79 15.62
CA SER A 156 -4.22 11.80 16.82
C SER A 156 -5.03 12.43 17.95
N VAL A 157 -5.09 11.77 19.10
CA VAL A 157 -5.49 12.43 20.33
C VAL A 157 -4.39 13.44 20.61
N SER A 158 -4.71 14.75 20.46
CA SER A 158 -3.85 15.86 20.79
C SER A 158 -3.50 15.89 22.28
#